data_3b1cbb1b423ec03fcaefc1acfe232514
#
_entry.id   3b1cbb1b423ec03fcaefc1acfe232514
#
_cell.length_a   1.000
_cell.length_b   1.000
_cell.length_c   1.000
_cell.angle_alpha   90.00
_cell.angle_beta   90.00
_cell.angle_gamma   90.00
#
_symmetry.space_group_name_H-M   'P 1'
#
loop_
_entity.id
_entity.type
_entity.pdbx_description
1 polymer ?
#
loop_
_entity_poly.entity_id
_entity_poly.type
_entity_poly.pdbx_seq_one_letter_code
_entity_poly.pdbx_strand_id
1 'polypeptide(L)'
;NEQGRFTLVFMAPPGQPECPVELTYNWDGDAGLPSDSRHFGHLAYAVDNIYDTCAHLQAHGVVINRPPRDGHMAFVRSPDNVSIELLQRGPALPPAEPWASMPNTGHW
;
A
#
# COMPACT_ATOMS: atom_id res chain seq x y z
N ASN A 1 -17.05 10.46 16.28
CA ASN A 1 -18.35 11.14 16.14
C ASN A 1 -19.45 10.26 16.72
N GLU A 2 -19.93 10.62 17.92
CA GLU A 2 -20.96 9.85 18.63
C GLU A 2 -22.30 9.84 17.87
N GLN A 3 -22.70 10.98 17.34
CA GLN A 3 -23.97 11.12 16.65
C GLN A 3 -24.01 10.39 15.32
N GLY A 4 -22.89 10.43 14.58
CA GLY A 4 -22.74 9.75 13.28
C GLY A 4 -22.31 8.28 13.43
N ARG A 5 -21.91 7.85 14.65
CA ARG A 5 -21.44 6.50 14.96
C ARG A 5 -20.28 6.05 14.09
N PHE A 6 -19.26 6.92 13.96
CA PHE A 6 -18.04 6.61 13.24
C PHE A 6 -16.80 7.22 13.89
N THR A 7 -15.66 6.67 13.60
CA THR A 7 -14.34 7.19 13.97
C THR A 7 -13.54 7.49 12.69
N LEU A 8 -12.93 8.66 12.64
CA LEU A 8 -11.99 9.04 11.58
C LEU A 8 -10.56 8.91 12.09
N VAL A 9 -9.70 8.32 11.28
CA VAL A 9 -8.27 8.24 11.51
C VAL A 9 -7.55 8.80 10.31
N PHE A 10 -6.70 9.81 10.52
CA PHE A 10 -5.91 10.43 9.47
C PHE A 10 -4.48 9.89 9.53
N MET A 11 -4.04 9.26 8.46
CA MET A 11 -2.70 8.69 8.34
C MET A 11 -1.92 9.44 7.26
N ALA A 12 -0.73 9.89 7.60
CA ALA A 12 0.16 10.58 6.66
C ALA A 12 1.58 10.01 6.73
N PRO A 13 2.36 10.07 5.65
CA PRO A 13 3.77 9.72 5.71
C PRO A 13 4.53 10.67 6.66
N PRO A 14 5.59 10.20 7.31
CA PRO A 14 6.44 11.07 8.12
C PRO A 14 6.93 12.27 7.32
N GLY A 15 6.77 13.48 7.89
CA GLY A 15 7.17 14.72 7.25
C GLY A 15 6.23 15.26 6.17
N GLN A 16 5.06 14.63 5.95
CA GLN A 16 4.04 15.07 4.97
C GLN A 16 2.63 15.10 5.59
N PRO A 17 2.42 15.84 6.70
CA PRO A 17 1.13 15.86 7.38
C PRO A 17 0.01 16.51 6.57
N GLU A 18 0.35 17.25 5.51
CA GLU A 18 -0.59 17.92 4.60
C GLU A 18 -1.24 16.99 3.57
N CYS A 19 -0.77 15.73 3.47
CA CYS A 19 -1.28 14.74 2.54
C CYS A 19 -1.83 13.50 3.27
N PRO A 20 -2.84 13.63 4.14
CA PRO A 20 -3.37 12.49 4.88
C PRO A 20 -4.33 11.66 4.04
N VAL A 21 -4.33 10.35 4.29
CA VAL A 21 -5.44 9.47 3.94
C VAL A 21 -6.40 9.44 5.13
N GLU A 22 -7.67 9.74 4.89
CA GLU A 22 -8.72 9.58 5.87
C GLU A 22 -9.26 8.16 5.84
N LEU A 23 -9.18 7.48 6.97
CA LEU A 23 -9.79 6.18 7.18
C LEU A 23 -11.05 6.35 8.02
N THR A 24 -12.16 5.80 7.59
CA THR A 24 -13.43 5.84 8.30
C THR A 24 -13.75 4.45 8.87
N TYR A 25 -13.92 4.38 10.18
CA TYR A 25 -14.45 3.20 10.86
C TYR A 25 -15.91 3.45 11.26
N ASN A 26 -16.85 2.76 10.62
CA ASN A 26 -18.26 2.79 10.95
C ASN A 26 -18.56 1.80 12.07
N TRP A 27 -19.09 2.27 13.21
CA TRP A 27 -19.30 1.46 14.43
C TRP A 27 -20.32 0.35 14.24
N ASP A 28 -21.31 0.58 13.39
CA ASP A 28 -22.40 -0.37 13.12
C ASP A 28 -22.08 -1.36 11.98
N GLY A 29 -20.84 -1.39 11.56
CA GLY A 29 -20.34 -2.23 10.48
C GLY A 29 -20.53 -1.60 9.10
N ASP A 30 -19.71 -2.06 8.18
CA ASP A 30 -19.72 -1.65 6.78
C ASP A 30 -19.30 -2.85 5.95
N ALA A 31 -20.14 -3.24 4.98
CA ALA A 31 -19.79 -4.32 4.06
C ALA A 31 -18.67 -3.93 3.09
N GLY A 32 -18.41 -2.62 2.97
CA GLY A 32 -17.45 -2.08 2.02
C GLY A 32 -17.79 -2.41 0.57
N LEU A 33 -16.93 -1.96 -0.32
CA LEU A 33 -16.99 -2.34 -1.74
C LEU A 33 -15.94 -3.41 -2.03
N PRO A 34 -16.22 -4.37 -2.93
CA PRO A 34 -15.19 -5.32 -3.38
C PRO A 34 -13.97 -4.55 -3.89
N SER A 35 -12.77 -5.01 -3.52
CA SER A 35 -11.53 -4.34 -3.89
C SER A 35 -11.19 -4.39 -5.38
N ASP A 36 -11.86 -5.25 -6.14
CA ASP A 36 -11.78 -5.37 -7.59
C ASP A 36 -12.77 -4.46 -8.33
N SER A 37 -13.55 -3.66 -7.60
CA SER A 37 -14.45 -2.66 -8.16
C SER A 37 -13.67 -1.57 -8.89
N ARG A 38 -14.12 -1.18 -10.08
CA ARG A 38 -13.39 -0.28 -10.98
C ARG A 38 -13.48 1.21 -10.63
N HIS A 39 -14.16 1.59 -9.58
CA HIS A 39 -14.34 3.01 -9.21
C HIS A 39 -13.30 3.52 -8.20
N PHE A 40 -12.38 2.67 -7.76
CA PHE A 40 -11.20 3.07 -7.02
C PHE A 40 -9.96 2.42 -7.65
N GLY A 41 -8.87 3.17 -7.80
CA GLY A 41 -7.59 2.68 -8.32
C GLY A 41 -6.69 2.18 -7.19
N HIS A 42 -5.64 2.93 -6.89
CA HIS A 42 -4.68 2.62 -5.83
C HIS A 42 -4.17 3.91 -5.17
N LEU A 43 -3.60 3.77 -3.99
CA LEU A 43 -2.76 4.80 -3.38
C LEU A 43 -1.31 4.57 -3.81
N ALA A 44 -0.55 5.63 -4.04
CA ALA A 44 0.86 5.53 -4.40
C ALA A 44 1.73 6.30 -3.40
N TYR A 45 2.80 5.66 -2.92
CA TYR A 45 3.76 6.26 -1.99
C TYR A 45 5.18 6.15 -2.53
N ALA A 46 5.90 7.28 -2.53
CA ALA A 46 7.33 7.29 -2.79
C ALA A 46 8.11 6.86 -1.54
N VAL A 47 9.04 5.93 -1.71
CA VAL A 47 9.87 5.37 -0.64
C VAL A 47 11.35 5.57 -0.95
N ASP A 48 12.18 5.70 0.07
CA ASP A 48 13.61 5.98 -0.09
C ASP A 48 14.40 4.78 -0.63
N ASN A 49 14.01 3.56 -0.23
CA ASN A 49 14.58 2.30 -0.74
C ASN A 49 13.46 1.27 -0.86
N ILE A 50 13.09 0.95 -2.11
CA ILE A 50 11.96 0.05 -2.36
C ILE A 50 12.24 -1.38 -1.91
N TYR A 51 13.50 -1.85 -1.96
CA TYR A 51 13.87 -3.19 -1.51
C TYR A 51 13.75 -3.33 0.00
N ASP A 52 14.28 -2.36 0.75
CA ASP A 52 14.20 -2.34 2.22
C ASP A 52 12.74 -2.23 2.68
N THR A 53 11.95 -1.40 2.00
CA THR A 53 10.52 -1.25 2.30
C THR A 53 9.76 -2.55 2.04
N CYS A 54 9.97 -3.20 0.91
CA CYS A 54 9.33 -4.49 0.62
C CYS A 54 9.77 -5.60 1.59
N ALA A 55 11.05 -5.65 1.94
CA ALA A 55 11.57 -6.60 2.92
C ALA A 55 10.94 -6.39 4.31
N HIS A 56 10.84 -5.13 4.74
CA HIS A 56 10.18 -4.77 6.00
C HIS A 56 8.70 -5.19 6.02
N LEU A 57 7.95 -4.87 4.97
CA LEU A 57 6.55 -5.26 4.85
C LEU A 57 6.38 -6.79 4.86
N GLN A 58 7.21 -7.50 4.11
CA GLN A 58 7.19 -8.97 4.06
C GLN A 58 7.49 -9.60 5.42
N ALA A 59 8.44 -9.05 6.17
CA ALA A 59 8.77 -9.49 7.53
C ALA A 59 7.59 -9.30 8.52
N HIS A 60 6.65 -8.39 8.21
CA HIS A 60 5.42 -8.16 8.97
C HIS A 60 4.20 -8.87 8.38
N GLY A 61 4.40 -9.84 7.49
CA GLY A 61 3.33 -10.68 6.94
C GLY A 61 2.55 -10.07 5.77
N VAL A 62 3.01 -8.94 5.22
CA VAL A 62 2.39 -8.33 4.04
C VAL A 62 2.85 -9.09 2.79
N VAL A 63 1.91 -9.48 1.94
CA VAL A 63 2.21 -10.09 0.65
C VAL A 63 2.67 -9.03 -0.33
N ILE A 64 3.82 -9.25 -0.97
CA ILE A 64 4.29 -8.41 -2.06
C ILE A 64 3.64 -8.93 -3.35
N ASN A 65 2.52 -8.32 -3.75
CA ASN A 65 1.73 -8.79 -4.89
C ASN A 65 2.47 -8.64 -6.23
N ARG A 66 3.06 -7.48 -6.47
CA ARG A 66 4.01 -7.24 -7.57
C ARG A 66 5.36 -6.87 -6.98
N PRO A 67 6.36 -7.77 -7.04
CA PRO A 67 7.70 -7.47 -6.56
C PRO A 67 8.39 -6.35 -7.36
N PRO A 68 9.33 -5.61 -6.73
CA PRO A 68 10.05 -4.53 -7.38
C PRO A 68 11.21 -5.04 -8.28
N ARG A 69 10.89 -5.88 -9.29
CA ARG A 69 11.87 -6.50 -10.18
C ARG A 69 12.72 -5.52 -10.96
N ASP A 70 12.14 -4.37 -11.27
CA ASP A 70 12.76 -3.28 -12.00
C ASP A 70 13.48 -2.26 -11.08
N GLY A 71 13.47 -2.51 -9.77
CA GLY A 71 14.02 -1.57 -8.79
C GLY A 71 13.24 -0.25 -8.65
N HIS A 72 12.04 -0.17 -9.23
CA HIS A 72 11.29 1.08 -9.28
C HIS A 72 9.91 1.00 -8.64
N MET A 73 9.15 -0.08 -8.88
CA MET A 73 7.74 -0.15 -8.53
C MET A 73 7.38 -1.50 -7.91
N ALA A 74 6.58 -1.47 -6.85
CA ALA A 74 5.97 -2.65 -6.23
C ALA A 74 4.51 -2.40 -5.92
N PHE A 75 3.72 -3.48 -5.77
CA PHE A 75 2.36 -3.40 -5.26
C PHE A 75 2.15 -4.35 -4.08
N VAL A 76 1.42 -3.83 -3.10
CA VAL A 76 0.90 -4.58 -1.96
C VAL A 76 -0.58 -4.25 -1.77
N ARG A 77 -1.25 -4.90 -0.80
CA ARG A 77 -2.60 -4.54 -0.40
C ARG A 77 -2.66 -4.25 1.09
N SER A 78 -3.52 -3.30 1.46
CA SER A 78 -3.89 -3.06 2.84
C SER A 78 -4.72 -4.22 3.41
N PRO A 79 -4.91 -4.30 4.76
CA PRO A 79 -5.83 -5.26 5.36
C PRO A 79 -7.27 -5.19 4.81
N ASP A 80 -7.71 -4.00 4.38
CA ASP A 80 -9.01 -3.77 3.75
C ASP A 80 -8.99 -4.01 2.24
N ASN A 81 -7.91 -4.58 1.74
CA ASN A 81 -7.75 -4.96 0.34
C ASN A 81 -7.64 -3.77 -0.64
N VAL A 82 -7.28 -2.59 -0.14
CA VAL A 82 -6.95 -1.43 -0.99
C VAL A 82 -5.58 -1.65 -1.62
N SER A 83 -5.49 -1.47 -2.94
CA SER A 83 -4.23 -1.55 -3.67
C SER A 83 -3.30 -0.39 -3.31
N ILE A 84 -2.05 -0.68 -3.03
CA ILE A 84 -1.02 0.31 -2.68
C ILE A 84 0.20 0.10 -3.56
N GLU A 85 0.54 1.13 -4.31
CA GLU A 85 1.76 1.19 -5.10
C GLU A 85 2.90 1.80 -4.27
N LEU A 86 4.06 1.17 -4.32
CA LEU A 86 5.30 1.69 -3.77
C LEU A 86 6.20 2.10 -4.93
N LEU A 87 6.71 3.32 -4.89
CA LEU A 87 7.57 3.89 -5.93
C LEU A 87 8.93 4.25 -5.35
N GLN A 88 10.01 3.81 -5.99
CA GLN A 88 11.36 4.24 -5.65
C GLN A 88 11.48 5.75 -5.86
N ARG A 89 11.91 6.48 -4.83
CA ARG A 89 12.26 7.90 -4.97
C ARG A 89 13.54 8.05 -5.78
N GLY A 90 13.48 8.84 -6.84
CA GLY A 90 14.62 9.05 -7.74
C GLY A 90 14.79 7.90 -8.76
N PRO A 91 16.01 7.63 -9.22
CA PRO A 91 16.27 6.59 -10.20
C PRO A 91 15.94 5.19 -9.69
N ALA A 92 15.53 4.30 -10.59
CA ALA A 92 15.35 2.89 -10.26
C ALA A 92 16.66 2.29 -9.71
N LEU A 93 16.53 1.45 -8.70
CA LEU A 93 17.66 0.70 -8.15
C LEU A 93 18.06 -0.42 -9.14
N PRO A 94 19.33 -0.84 -9.18
CA PRO A 94 19.72 -2.00 -9.97
C PRO A 94 18.91 -3.23 -9.56
N PRO A 95 18.45 -4.08 -10.52
CA PRO A 95 17.76 -5.31 -10.19
C PRO A 95 18.55 -6.16 -9.21
N ALA A 96 17.89 -6.66 -8.15
CA ALA A 96 18.51 -7.46 -7.09
C ALA A 96 17.61 -8.61 -6.66
N GLU A 97 18.25 -9.74 -6.33
CA GLU A 97 17.56 -10.88 -5.73
C GLU A 97 17.19 -10.59 -4.25
N PRO A 98 16.11 -11.17 -3.74
CA PRO A 98 15.19 -12.13 -4.39
C PRO A 98 14.15 -11.49 -5.32
N TRP A 99 14.10 -10.17 -5.40
CA TRP A 99 13.03 -9.44 -6.09
C TRP A 99 13.06 -9.62 -7.60
N ALA A 100 14.26 -9.67 -8.20
CA ALA A 100 14.43 -9.74 -9.65
C ALA A 100 13.76 -10.97 -10.28
N SER A 101 13.80 -12.11 -9.58
CA SER A 101 13.21 -13.37 -10.03
C SER A 101 11.85 -13.69 -9.41
N MET A 102 11.38 -12.90 -8.41
CA MET A 102 10.16 -13.19 -7.68
C MET A 102 8.92 -13.02 -8.57
N PRO A 103 8.01 -14.03 -8.64
CA PRO A 103 6.78 -13.93 -9.41
C PRO A 103 5.75 -13.02 -8.74
N ASN A 104 4.75 -12.59 -9.52
CA ASN A 104 3.57 -11.92 -8.96
C ASN A 104 2.73 -12.90 -8.12
N THR A 105 2.05 -12.38 -7.11
CA THR A 105 1.15 -13.14 -6.25
C THR A 105 -0.20 -12.44 -6.18
N GLY A 106 -1.29 -13.14 -6.56
CA GLY A 106 -2.66 -12.59 -6.53
C GLY A 106 -2.86 -11.44 -7.52
N HIS A 107 -3.68 -10.46 -7.10
CA HIS A 107 -4.04 -9.28 -7.87
C HIS A 107 -3.69 -8.02 -7.09
N TRP A 108 -3.52 -6.90 -7.80
CA TRP A 108 -3.24 -5.59 -7.20
C TRP A 108 -3.89 -4.46 -7.98
#